data_4f4fe12c654f98cb01d7794a23942f85
#
_entry.id   4f4fe12c654f98cb01d7794a23942f85
#
_cell.length_a   1.000
_cell.length_b   1.000
_cell.length_c   1.000
_cell.angle_alpha   90.00
_cell.angle_beta   90.00
_cell.angle_gamma   90.00
#
_symmetry.space_group_name_H-M   'P 1'
#
loop_
_entity.id
_entity.type
_entity.pdbx_description
1 polymer ?
#
loop_
_entity_poly.entity_id
_entity_poly.type
_entity_poly.pdbx_seq_one_letter_code
_entity_poly.pdbx_strand_id
1 'polypeptide(L)'
;MKEYREMTSQELTALREELRQEYSEIQARVLSLNMARGKPDAEQLALSDAMWTIADASTPMVGEDGMDYRNYGLLFGTREARRLMGEIMGVSWENVIVGGSSSLTMMYDTLMRGMVFGMLHSPKPWYECPDRKFLCLVPGYDRHFAITQDLGFELVTVPLTEAGPDMDLVEELVKDPSVKGIWCVPKYSNPSGITYSDETVRRLAAMETAAPDFTIMWDNAYGIHHLYPDAPDELADIFALAREYGHEDRVIAFASTSKVTYPGAGIAALAASKANLDHIAAHMTHQTIGADKINMLRHVLFLQDLPHVKEHMAKHAALLRPKFELVLRMFEEQLREPGVAQWTNPRGGYFITCQVPEGCAKKVVQLCAEAGVILTDAGATHPYKKDPQDSAIRIAPSYPPIGELEEAMKVFCLCVRLAAVEKLLGC
;
A
#
# COMPACT_ATOMS: atom_id res chain seq x y z
N MET A 1 25.23 16.67 19.04
CA MET A 1 24.29 16.93 20.18
C MET A 1 24.31 15.66 21.03
N LYS A 2 24.10 15.75 22.36
CA LYS A 2 24.04 14.56 23.23
C LYS A 2 22.70 13.84 23.03
N GLU A 3 22.70 12.48 23.01
CA GLU A 3 21.41 11.75 22.97
C GLU A 3 20.53 12.10 24.17
N TYR A 4 19.23 12.22 23.98
CA TYR A 4 18.31 12.63 25.04
C TYR A 4 18.31 11.66 26.24
N ARG A 5 18.55 10.35 25.98
CA ARG A 5 18.68 9.33 27.03
C ARG A 5 19.89 9.50 27.94
N GLU A 6 20.90 10.23 27.48
CA GLU A 6 22.13 10.50 28.22
C GLU A 6 22.10 11.83 28.99
N MET A 7 21.02 12.62 28.78
CA MET A 7 20.85 13.92 29.44
C MET A 7 20.37 13.74 30.88
N THR A 8 20.80 14.64 31.74
CA THR A 8 20.28 14.75 33.12
C THR A 8 18.85 15.30 33.13
N SER A 9 18.11 15.06 34.21
CA SER A 9 16.78 15.61 34.36
C SER A 9 16.73 17.15 34.29
N GLN A 10 17.80 17.83 34.73
CA GLN A 10 17.91 19.28 34.61
C GLN A 10 18.09 19.73 33.16
N GLU A 11 18.97 19.05 32.39
CA GLU A 11 19.18 19.30 30.95
C GLU A 11 17.87 19.04 30.16
N LEU A 12 17.17 17.93 30.44
CA LEU A 12 15.89 17.60 29.81
C LEU A 12 14.80 18.63 30.16
N THR A 13 14.77 19.13 31.38
CA THR A 13 13.79 20.16 31.77
C THR A 13 14.02 21.46 31.03
N ALA A 14 15.28 21.91 30.92
CA ALA A 14 15.61 23.10 30.15
C ALA A 14 15.28 22.93 28.64
N LEU A 15 15.60 21.78 28.06
CA LEU A 15 15.28 21.45 26.68
C LEU A 15 13.75 21.41 26.45
N ARG A 16 12.98 20.84 27.36
CA ARG A 16 11.52 20.85 27.28
C ARG A 16 10.95 22.25 27.22
N GLU A 17 11.45 23.16 28.05
CA GLU A 17 11.00 24.57 28.08
C GLU A 17 11.27 25.26 26.73
N GLU A 18 12.46 25.05 26.15
CA GLU A 18 12.84 25.54 24.83
C GLU A 18 11.91 24.99 23.74
N LEU A 19 11.72 23.66 23.66
CA LEU A 19 10.85 23.01 22.68
C LEU A 19 9.38 23.45 22.84
N ARG A 20 8.89 23.66 24.07
CA ARG A 20 7.53 24.15 24.31
C ARG A 20 7.35 25.61 23.87
N GLN A 21 8.36 26.44 24.02
CA GLN A 21 8.33 27.80 23.51
C GLN A 21 8.24 27.79 21.98
N GLU A 22 9.12 27.03 21.30
CA GLU A 22 9.10 26.88 19.85
C GLU A 22 7.75 26.34 19.36
N TYR A 23 7.20 25.34 20.04
CA TYR A 23 5.89 24.76 19.74
C TYR A 23 4.77 25.80 19.85
N SER A 24 4.78 26.63 20.89
CA SER A 24 3.78 27.70 21.08
C SER A 24 3.86 28.77 19.97
N GLU A 25 5.05 29.11 19.52
CA GLU A 25 5.27 30.02 18.39
C GLU A 25 4.70 29.47 17.08
N ILE A 26 4.85 28.14 16.86
CA ILE A 26 4.26 27.47 15.70
C ILE A 26 2.73 27.45 15.79
N GLN A 27 2.14 27.12 16.95
CA GLN A 27 0.69 27.14 17.12
C GLN A 27 0.08 28.52 16.82
N ALA A 28 0.77 29.59 17.16
CA ALA A 28 0.32 30.97 16.88
C ALA A 28 0.25 31.28 15.37
N ARG A 29 0.93 30.49 14.52
CA ARG A 29 0.93 30.68 13.04
C ARG A 29 -0.34 30.17 12.36
N VAL A 30 -1.20 29.39 13.05
CA VAL A 30 -2.46 28.83 12.54
C VAL A 30 -2.27 28.10 11.21
N LEU A 31 -1.39 27.09 11.19
CA LEU A 31 -1.10 26.30 10.00
C LEU A 31 -2.30 25.41 9.62
N SER A 32 -2.38 25.02 8.33
CA SER A 32 -3.36 24.05 7.83
C SER A 32 -2.70 23.14 6.78
N LEU A 33 -1.91 22.19 7.23
CA LEU A 33 -1.09 21.30 6.41
C LEU A 33 -1.59 19.85 6.53
N ASN A 34 -1.51 19.08 5.44
CA ASN A 34 -2.07 17.72 5.43
C ASN A 34 -1.10 16.71 4.83
N MET A 35 -0.59 15.79 5.67
CA MET A 35 0.24 14.65 5.31
C MET A 35 -0.44 13.30 5.61
N ALA A 36 -1.77 13.26 5.77
CA ALA A 36 -2.48 12.05 6.18
C ALA A 36 -2.61 11.01 5.06
N ARG A 37 -2.61 11.43 3.78
CA ARG A 37 -2.95 10.55 2.66
C ARG A 37 -1.89 10.54 1.57
N GLY A 38 -1.39 9.33 1.24
CA GLY A 38 -0.58 9.08 0.06
C GLY A 38 -1.46 9.05 -1.20
N LYS A 39 -1.65 10.20 -1.82
CA LYS A 39 -2.35 10.37 -3.10
C LYS A 39 -1.51 11.25 -4.03
N PRO A 40 -1.70 11.14 -5.36
CA PRO A 40 -1.07 12.06 -6.30
C PRO A 40 -1.47 13.51 -6.03
N ASP A 41 -0.53 14.42 -6.19
CA ASP A 41 -0.78 15.87 -6.21
C ASP A 41 -1.24 16.34 -7.60
N ALA A 42 -1.47 17.66 -7.74
CA ALA A 42 -1.93 18.24 -8.98
C ALA A 42 -0.92 18.08 -10.14
N GLU A 43 0.38 18.18 -9.85
CA GLU A 43 1.43 18.03 -10.88
C GLU A 43 1.51 16.57 -11.38
N GLN A 44 1.40 15.59 -10.47
CA GLN A 44 1.34 14.20 -10.85
C GLN A 44 0.08 13.88 -11.68
N LEU A 45 -1.09 14.42 -11.30
CA LEU A 45 -2.32 14.24 -12.06
C LEU A 45 -2.21 14.85 -13.47
N ALA A 46 -1.60 16.02 -13.60
CA ALA A 46 -1.41 16.70 -14.88
C ALA A 46 -0.55 15.92 -15.88
N LEU A 47 0.30 15.00 -15.42
CA LEU A 47 1.06 14.11 -16.31
C LEU A 47 0.15 13.24 -17.20
N SER A 48 -1.09 13.05 -16.82
CA SER A 48 -2.07 12.23 -17.54
C SER A 48 -3.14 13.06 -18.28
N ASP A 49 -3.02 14.38 -18.34
CA ASP A 49 -4.06 15.26 -18.93
C ASP A 49 -4.33 14.98 -20.42
N ALA A 50 -3.36 14.42 -21.15
CA ALA A 50 -3.58 13.96 -22.52
C ALA A 50 -4.70 12.92 -22.63
N MET A 51 -5.03 12.19 -21.56
CA MET A 51 -6.14 11.25 -21.52
C MET A 51 -7.52 11.89 -21.72
N TRP A 52 -7.66 13.20 -21.50
CA TRP A 52 -8.94 13.89 -21.71
C TRP A 52 -9.38 13.92 -23.17
N THR A 53 -8.44 13.97 -24.10
CA THR A 53 -8.68 14.11 -25.54
C THR A 53 -8.14 12.97 -26.38
N ILE A 54 -7.54 11.92 -25.78
CA ILE A 54 -6.89 10.83 -26.48
C ILE A 54 -7.83 9.94 -27.29
N ALA A 55 -9.11 9.93 -26.92
CA ALA A 55 -10.16 9.21 -27.63
C ALA A 55 -11.30 10.18 -27.96
N ASP A 56 -11.68 10.20 -29.24
CA ASP A 56 -12.74 11.03 -29.78
C ASP A 56 -13.67 10.24 -30.73
N ALA A 57 -14.57 10.93 -31.44
CA ALA A 57 -15.53 10.31 -32.36
C ALA A 57 -14.87 9.56 -33.54
N SER A 58 -13.61 9.85 -33.85
CA SER A 58 -12.85 9.17 -34.92
C SER A 58 -12.06 7.95 -34.44
N THR A 59 -11.96 7.77 -33.12
CA THR A 59 -11.21 6.66 -32.53
C THR A 59 -11.92 5.34 -32.81
N PRO A 60 -11.20 4.31 -33.34
CA PRO A 60 -11.77 2.98 -33.54
C PRO A 60 -12.29 2.40 -32.20
N MET A 61 -13.56 2.05 -32.15
CA MET A 61 -14.20 1.49 -30.96
C MET A 61 -14.36 -0.03 -31.00
N VAL A 62 -13.84 -0.68 -32.02
CA VAL A 62 -13.84 -2.15 -32.17
C VAL A 62 -12.43 -2.65 -31.89
N GLY A 63 -12.30 -3.51 -30.89
CA GLY A 63 -11.03 -4.07 -30.48
C GLY A 63 -10.56 -5.25 -31.33
N GLU A 64 -9.39 -5.80 -30.95
CA GLU A 64 -8.78 -6.94 -31.64
C GLU A 64 -9.65 -8.21 -31.62
N ASP A 65 -10.54 -8.33 -30.65
CA ASP A 65 -11.50 -9.44 -30.54
C ASP A 65 -12.80 -9.20 -31.33
N GLY A 66 -12.89 -8.11 -32.09
CA GLY A 66 -14.05 -7.73 -32.89
C GLY A 66 -15.22 -7.17 -32.08
N MET A 67 -15.06 -6.93 -30.79
CA MET A 67 -16.08 -6.38 -29.90
C MET A 67 -16.11 -4.86 -29.98
N ASP A 68 -17.31 -4.28 -30.13
CA ASP A 68 -17.53 -2.83 -29.99
C ASP A 68 -17.53 -2.44 -28.49
N TYR A 69 -16.56 -1.64 -28.09
CA TYR A 69 -16.33 -1.24 -26.70
C TYR A 69 -17.46 -0.39 -26.10
N ARG A 70 -18.35 0.12 -26.92
CA ARG A 70 -19.56 0.85 -26.48
C ARG A 70 -20.69 -0.08 -26.04
N ASN A 71 -20.55 -1.39 -26.25
CA ASN A 71 -21.59 -2.38 -25.99
C ASN A 71 -21.23 -3.28 -24.79
N TYR A 72 -22.15 -4.12 -24.39
CA TYR A 72 -21.97 -5.14 -23.35
C TYR A 72 -20.92 -6.18 -23.74
N GLY A 73 -20.44 -6.93 -22.76
CA GLY A 73 -19.54 -8.06 -22.94
C GLY A 73 -18.13 -7.81 -22.43
N LEU A 74 -17.23 -8.77 -22.73
CA LEU A 74 -15.84 -8.80 -22.25
C LEU A 74 -15.75 -8.79 -20.73
N LEU A 75 -16.26 -9.84 -20.10
CA LEU A 75 -16.29 -10.02 -18.65
C LEU A 75 -14.92 -9.77 -17.99
N PHE A 76 -13.83 -10.21 -18.66
CA PHE A 76 -12.46 -10.05 -18.16
C PHE A 76 -11.78 -8.74 -18.57
N GLY A 77 -12.50 -7.85 -19.25
CA GLY A 77 -11.96 -6.65 -19.85
C GLY A 77 -11.43 -6.87 -21.28
N THR A 78 -11.02 -5.78 -21.93
CA THR A 78 -10.52 -5.82 -23.30
C THR A 78 -9.16 -6.54 -23.34
N ARG A 79 -8.87 -7.22 -24.46
CA ARG A 79 -7.60 -7.95 -24.63
C ARG A 79 -6.39 -7.04 -24.48
N GLU A 80 -6.48 -5.85 -25.04
CA GLU A 80 -5.41 -4.85 -25.01
C GLU A 80 -5.15 -4.35 -23.57
N ALA A 81 -6.21 -4.08 -22.80
CA ALA A 81 -6.06 -3.68 -21.40
C ALA A 81 -5.51 -4.82 -20.53
N ARG A 82 -5.92 -6.07 -20.82
CA ARG A 82 -5.37 -7.26 -20.14
C ARG A 82 -3.88 -7.45 -20.44
N ARG A 83 -3.43 -7.19 -21.69
CA ARG A 83 -2.00 -7.23 -22.06
C ARG A 83 -1.23 -6.15 -21.31
N LEU A 84 -1.69 -4.91 -21.36
CA LEU A 84 -1.07 -3.80 -20.65
C LEU A 84 -0.91 -4.09 -19.15
N MET A 85 -1.99 -4.53 -18.50
CA MET A 85 -1.96 -4.84 -17.07
C MET A 85 -1.13 -6.10 -16.78
N GLY A 86 -1.14 -7.09 -17.68
CA GLY A 86 -0.28 -8.26 -17.60
C GLY A 86 1.21 -7.90 -17.64
N GLU A 87 1.62 -7.02 -18.54
CA GLU A 87 3.00 -6.50 -18.60
C GLU A 87 3.38 -5.74 -17.32
N ILE A 88 2.48 -4.89 -16.80
CA ILE A 88 2.70 -4.15 -15.54
C ILE A 88 2.86 -5.11 -14.35
N MET A 89 2.09 -6.20 -14.33
CA MET A 89 2.10 -7.19 -13.24
C MET A 89 3.14 -8.30 -13.43
N GLY A 90 3.79 -8.38 -14.60
CA GLY A 90 4.76 -9.42 -14.93
C GLY A 90 4.12 -10.80 -15.15
N VAL A 91 2.86 -10.88 -15.63
CA VAL A 91 2.13 -12.13 -15.84
C VAL A 91 1.53 -12.21 -17.26
N SER A 92 1.22 -13.43 -17.74
CA SER A 92 0.48 -13.57 -18.99
C SER A 92 -0.87 -12.87 -18.92
N TRP A 93 -1.24 -12.15 -19.96
CA TRP A 93 -2.54 -11.49 -20.08
C TRP A 93 -3.73 -12.45 -19.96
N GLU A 94 -3.53 -13.74 -20.27
CA GLU A 94 -4.55 -14.78 -20.14
C GLU A 94 -4.94 -15.02 -18.68
N ASN A 95 -4.03 -14.69 -17.76
CA ASN A 95 -4.20 -14.80 -16.32
C ASN A 95 -4.73 -13.50 -15.65
N VAL A 96 -5.19 -12.52 -16.44
CA VAL A 96 -5.59 -11.19 -15.94
C VAL A 96 -7.07 -10.93 -16.17
N ILE A 97 -7.74 -10.39 -15.17
CA ILE A 97 -9.05 -9.72 -15.29
C ILE A 97 -8.80 -8.23 -15.08
N VAL A 98 -9.25 -7.39 -16.00
CA VAL A 98 -9.29 -5.94 -15.84
C VAL A 98 -10.72 -5.52 -15.49
N GLY A 99 -10.85 -4.84 -14.36
CA GLY A 99 -12.14 -4.43 -13.80
C GLY A 99 -12.35 -2.92 -13.77
N GLY A 100 -13.04 -2.45 -12.74
CA GLY A 100 -13.28 -1.03 -12.49
C GLY A 100 -12.02 -0.26 -12.08
N SER A 101 -12.20 0.89 -11.45
CA SER A 101 -11.14 1.86 -11.18
C SER A 101 -10.25 1.52 -9.97
N SER A 102 -10.63 0.56 -9.14
CA SER A 102 -9.97 0.33 -7.85
C SER A 102 -9.65 -1.13 -7.59
N SER A 103 -8.37 -1.44 -7.33
CA SER A 103 -7.96 -2.75 -6.83
C SER A 103 -8.58 -3.08 -5.47
N LEU A 104 -8.87 -2.07 -4.64
CA LEU A 104 -9.55 -2.27 -3.36
C LEU A 104 -10.93 -2.91 -3.53
N THR A 105 -11.70 -2.48 -4.55
CA THR A 105 -12.99 -3.12 -4.90
C THR A 105 -12.79 -4.57 -5.29
N MET A 106 -11.80 -4.88 -6.13
CA MET A 106 -11.51 -6.26 -6.54
C MET A 106 -11.06 -7.15 -5.36
N MET A 107 -10.29 -6.60 -4.43
CA MET A 107 -9.90 -7.28 -3.18
C MET A 107 -11.12 -7.56 -2.31
N TYR A 108 -11.98 -6.56 -2.12
CA TYR A 108 -13.23 -6.71 -1.39
C TYR A 108 -14.13 -7.80 -2.01
N ASP A 109 -14.36 -7.73 -3.32
CA ASP A 109 -15.15 -8.72 -4.07
C ASP A 109 -14.57 -10.13 -3.98
N THR A 110 -13.24 -10.25 -3.94
CA THR A 110 -12.57 -11.56 -3.78
C THR A 110 -12.86 -12.16 -2.41
N LEU A 111 -12.71 -11.38 -1.34
CA LEU A 111 -13.06 -11.86 0.00
C LEU A 111 -14.56 -12.12 0.15
N MET A 112 -15.41 -11.28 -0.43
CA MET A 112 -16.86 -11.52 -0.44
C MET A 112 -17.24 -12.82 -1.16
N ARG A 113 -16.58 -13.15 -2.28
CA ARG A 113 -16.77 -14.45 -2.95
C ARG A 113 -16.34 -15.60 -2.04
N GLY A 114 -15.17 -15.50 -1.39
CA GLY A 114 -14.73 -16.46 -0.39
C GLY A 114 -15.73 -16.63 0.75
N MET A 115 -16.30 -15.51 1.22
CA MET A 115 -17.32 -15.54 2.28
C MET A 115 -18.58 -16.27 1.84
N VAL A 116 -19.12 -15.97 0.66
CA VAL A 116 -20.46 -16.42 0.23
C VAL A 116 -20.42 -17.78 -0.49
N PHE A 117 -19.37 -18.02 -1.30
CA PHE A 117 -19.29 -19.18 -2.17
C PHE A 117 -18.09 -20.10 -1.87
N GLY A 118 -17.15 -19.63 -1.07
CA GLY A 118 -15.82 -20.25 -0.86
C GLY A 118 -14.82 -19.82 -1.93
N MET A 119 -13.55 -20.03 -1.64
CA MET A 119 -12.45 -19.95 -2.63
C MET A 119 -12.37 -21.28 -3.40
N LEU A 120 -11.53 -21.35 -4.43
CA LEU A 120 -11.45 -22.50 -5.34
C LEU A 120 -11.36 -23.86 -4.62
N HIS A 121 -10.63 -23.98 -3.54
CA HIS A 121 -10.45 -25.24 -2.80
C HIS A 121 -11.17 -25.24 -1.44
N SER A 122 -12.11 -24.32 -1.21
CA SER A 122 -12.85 -24.28 0.03
C SER A 122 -13.77 -25.49 0.18
N PRO A 123 -13.69 -26.24 1.28
CA PRO A 123 -14.65 -27.32 1.56
C PRO A 123 -16.06 -26.79 1.82
N LYS A 124 -16.19 -25.52 2.20
CA LYS A 124 -17.45 -24.80 2.43
C LYS A 124 -17.21 -23.29 2.39
N PRO A 125 -18.24 -22.46 2.16
CA PRO A 125 -18.11 -21.01 2.23
C PRO A 125 -17.54 -20.52 3.57
N TRP A 126 -16.73 -19.46 3.55
CA TRP A 126 -16.08 -18.99 4.77
C TRP A 126 -17.03 -18.47 5.83
N TYR A 127 -18.25 -18.01 5.47
CA TYR A 127 -19.24 -17.59 6.47
C TYR A 127 -19.65 -18.77 7.40
N GLU A 128 -19.50 -20.03 6.96
CA GLU A 128 -19.74 -21.22 7.76
C GLU A 128 -18.54 -21.63 8.64
N CYS A 129 -17.43 -20.88 8.59
CA CYS A 129 -16.25 -21.10 9.40
C CYS A 129 -16.23 -20.06 10.54
N PRO A 130 -16.73 -20.35 11.76
CA PRO A 130 -16.87 -19.38 12.81
C PRO A 130 -15.53 -18.81 13.31
N ASP A 131 -14.48 -19.64 13.30
CA ASP A 131 -13.16 -19.31 13.84
C ASP A 131 -12.18 -18.84 12.76
N ARG A 132 -12.67 -18.29 11.64
CA ARG A 132 -11.85 -17.83 10.51
C ARG A 132 -10.90 -16.70 10.90
N LYS A 133 -9.63 -16.86 10.54
CA LYS A 133 -8.54 -15.94 10.81
C LYS A 133 -7.89 -15.44 9.53
N PHE A 134 -7.31 -14.25 9.59
CA PHE A 134 -6.54 -13.68 8.48
C PHE A 134 -5.26 -13.06 9.00
N LEU A 135 -4.11 -13.34 8.35
CA LEU A 135 -2.83 -12.79 8.74
C LEU A 135 -2.69 -11.37 8.23
N CYS A 136 -2.35 -10.47 9.13
CA CYS A 136 -2.24 -9.04 8.90
C CYS A 136 -0.83 -8.56 9.24
N LEU A 137 -0.08 -8.17 8.23
CA LEU A 137 1.29 -7.69 8.40
C LEU A 137 1.28 -6.29 9.01
N VAL A 138 2.11 -6.07 10.04
CA VAL A 138 2.15 -4.79 10.78
C VAL A 138 3.58 -4.22 10.86
N PRO A 139 3.72 -2.90 10.66
CA PRO A 139 2.67 -1.95 10.26
C PRO A 139 2.20 -2.22 8.83
N GLY A 140 0.90 -2.05 8.55
CA GLY A 140 0.30 -2.41 7.26
C GLY A 140 -0.80 -1.45 6.79
N TYR A 141 -1.49 -1.84 5.70
CA TYR A 141 -2.52 -1.01 5.09
C TYR A 141 -3.86 -1.14 5.81
N ASP A 142 -4.34 -0.05 6.37
CA ASP A 142 -5.56 0.03 7.18
C ASP A 142 -6.83 -0.49 6.47
N ARG A 143 -6.93 -0.37 5.14
CA ARG A 143 -8.09 -0.86 4.39
C ARG A 143 -8.15 -2.38 4.32
N HIS A 144 -7.00 -3.06 4.23
CA HIS A 144 -6.94 -4.52 4.30
C HIS A 144 -7.53 -5.01 5.62
N PHE A 145 -7.12 -4.39 6.73
CA PHE A 145 -7.61 -4.73 8.06
C PHE A 145 -9.11 -4.47 8.20
N ALA A 146 -9.56 -3.30 7.72
CA ALA A 146 -10.98 -2.93 7.80
C ALA A 146 -11.87 -3.92 7.03
N ILE A 147 -11.51 -4.30 5.80
CA ILE A 147 -12.27 -5.27 5.01
C ILE A 147 -12.40 -6.60 5.73
N THR A 148 -11.29 -7.16 6.21
CA THR A 148 -11.30 -8.46 6.89
C THR A 148 -12.02 -8.40 8.24
N GLN A 149 -11.88 -7.30 8.97
CA GLN A 149 -12.62 -7.07 10.21
C GLN A 149 -14.13 -7.01 9.96
N ASP A 150 -14.58 -6.23 8.97
CA ASP A 150 -16.02 -6.08 8.63
C ASP A 150 -16.65 -7.40 8.18
N LEU A 151 -15.85 -8.28 7.54
CA LEU A 151 -16.25 -9.63 7.17
C LEU A 151 -16.16 -10.63 8.33
N GLY A 152 -15.83 -10.19 9.53
CA GLY A 152 -15.83 -10.98 10.75
C GLY A 152 -14.68 -11.98 10.87
N PHE A 153 -13.54 -11.72 10.27
CA PHE A 153 -12.31 -12.48 10.54
C PHE A 153 -11.66 -12.01 11.84
N GLU A 154 -11.08 -12.94 12.58
CA GLU A 154 -10.07 -12.60 13.57
C GLU A 154 -8.78 -12.17 12.84
N LEU A 155 -8.27 -10.99 13.16
CA LEU A 155 -7.08 -10.45 12.56
C LEU A 155 -5.85 -10.83 13.40
N VAL A 156 -4.99 -11.66 12.84
CA VAL A 156 -3.76 -12.12 13.50
C VAL A 156 -2.58 -11.30 13.01
N THR A 157 -1.92 -10.59 13.90
CA THR A 157 -0.79 -9.73 13.55
C THR A 157 0.48 -10.53 13.30
N VAL A 158 1.20 -10.18 12.24
CA VAL A 158 2.53 -10.68 11.93
C VAL A 158 3.46 -9.48 11.73
N PRO A 159 4.58 -9.38 12.46
CA PRO A 159 5.53 -8.28 12.27
C PRO A 159 6.15 -8.28 10.88
N LEU A 160 6.34 -7.07 10.32
CA LEU A 160 7.20 -6.86 9.16
C LEU A 160 8.64 -6.65 9.59
N THR A 161 9.55 -7.38 8.96
CA THR A 161 10.99 -7.18 9.02
C THR A 161 11.47 -6.36 7.82
N GLU A 162 12.76 -6.08 7.73
CA GLU A 162 13.35 -5.42 6.55
C GLU A 162 13.27 -6.28 5.27
N ALA A 163 13.11 -7.61 5.41
CA ALA A 163 13.03 -8.57 4.32
C ALA A 163 11.60 -8.95 3.92
N GLY A 164 10.59 -8.48 4.64
CA GLY A 164 9.18 -8.87 4.48
C GLY A 164 8.57 -9.35 5.80
N PRO A 165 7.47 -10.15 5.78
CA PRO A 165 6.90 -10.73 6.99
C PRO A 165 7.88 -11.63 7.75
N ASP A 166 7.70 -11.72 9.06
CA ASP A 166 8.34 -12.75 9.89
C ASP A 166 7.83 -14.13 9.43
N MET A 167 8.61 -14.78 8.56
CA MET A 167 8.22 -16.04 7.93
C MET A 167 8.21 -17.21 8.91
N ASP A 168 9.00 -17.20 9.96
CA ASP A 168 8.98 -18.25 10.97
C ASP A 168 7.63 -18.25 11.69
N LEU A 169 7.13 -17.08 12.01
CA LEU A 169 5.80 -16.92 12.59
C LEU A 169 4.68 -17.23 11.58
N VAL A 170 4.81 -16.81 10.32
CA VAL A 170 3.81 -17.13 9.27
C VAL A 170 3.67 -18.65 9.12
N GLU A 171 4.78 -19.38 8.95
CA GLU A 171 4.79 -20.83 8.75
C GLU A 171 4.25 -21.60 9.96
N GLU A 172 4.36 -21.06 11.16
CA GLU A 172 3.72 -21.63 12.35
C GLU A 172 2.20 -21.39 12.35
N LEU A 173 1.78 -20.16 12.06
CA LEU A 173 0.36 -19.77 12.08
C LEU A 173 -0.48 -20.47 11.01
N VAL A 174 0.07 -20.75 9.82
CA VAL A 174 -0.67 -21.41 8.74
C VAL A 174 -0.89 -22.90 8.96
N LYS A 175 -0.35 -23.47 10.04
CA LYS A 175 -0.69 -24.84 10.49
C LYS A 175 -2.08 -24.91 11.12
N ASP A 176 -2.68 -23.77 11.45
CA ASP A 176 -4.06 -23.68 11.91
C ASP A 176 -5.00 -23.62 10.69
N PRO A 177 -5.92 -24.60 10.50
CA PRO A 177 -6.84 -24.62 9.36
C PRO A 177 -7.88 -23.49 9.36
N SER A 178 -7.99 -22.75 10.46
CA SER A 178 -8.84 -21.56 10.54
C SER A 178 -8.21 -20.32 9.86
N VAL A 179 -6.89 -20.33 9.61
CA VAL A 179 -6.18 -19.25 8.93
C VAL A 179 -6.44 -19.35 7.42
N LYS A 180 -7.22 -18.39 6.88
CA LYS A 180 -7.72 -18.42 5.50
C LYS A 180 -6.88 -17.64 4.51
N GLY A 181 -6.00 -16.79 4.97
CA GLY A 181 -5.14 -16.04 4.07
C GLY A 181 -4.24 -15.02 4.75
N ILE A 182 -3.47 -14.33 3.93
CA ILE A 182 -2.51 -13.32 4.32
C ILE A 182 -2.59 -12.12 3.38
N TRP A 183 -2.54 -10.91 3.94
CA TRP A 183 -2.35 -9.69 3.16
C TRP A 183 -0.88 -9.39 2.93
N CYS A 184 -0.48 -9.22 1.67
CA CYS A 184 0.88 -8.85 1.29
C CYS A 184 0.87 -7.59 0.42
N VAL A 185 1.71 -6.60 0.77
CA VAL A 185 2.09 -5.48 -0.12
C VAL A 185 3.59 -5.62 -0.37
N PRO A 186 3.99 -6.42 -1.39
CA PRO A 186 5.33 -7.00 -1.45
C PRO A 186 6.42 -6.05 -1.90
N LYS A 187 6.08 -4.97 -2.58
CA LYS A 187 7.05 -4.01 -3.10
C LYS A 187 6.66 -2.60 -2.66
N TYR A 188 7.63 -1.91 -2.07
CA TYR A 188 7.42 -0.56 -1.51
C TYR A 188 6.21 -0.49 -0.59
N SER A 189 6.12 -1.43 0.35
CA SER A 189 4.99 -1.67 1.24
C SER A 189 4.39 -0.41 1.85
N ASN A 190 3.08 -0.40 2.03
CA ASN A 190 2.38 0.64 2.78
C ASN A 190 2.21 0.18 4.24
N PRO A 191 2.81 0.87 5.23
CA PRO A 191 3.53 2.16 5.13
C PRO A 191 5.07 2.04 5.12
N SER A 192 5.66 0.85 5.22
CA SER A 192 7.08 0.69 5.52
C SER A 192 8.02 1.04 4.35
N GLY A 193 7.51 0.97 3.11
CA GLY A 193 8.32 1.19 1.91
C GLY A 193 9.31 0.08 1.59
N ILE A 194 9.28 -1.04 2.32
CA ILE A 194 10.16 -2.19 2.07
C ILE A 194 9.73 -2.98 0.84
N THR A 195 10.68 -3.70 0.25
CA THR A 195 10.46 -4.72 -0.78
C THR A 195 10.84 -6.08 -0.20
N TYR A 196 10.00 -7.10 -0.42
CA TYR A 196 10.27 -8.45 0.09
C TYR A 196 11.50 -9.04 -0.58
N SER A 197 12.31 -9.75 0.21
CA SER A 197 13.46 -10.49 -0.31
C SER A 197 13.02 -11.71 -1.13
N ASP A 198 13.88 -12.17 -2.02
CA ASP A 198 13.63 -13.40 -2.81
C ASP A 198 13.36 -14.60 -1.91
N GLU A 199 14.06 -14.69 -0.77
CA GLU A 199 13.85 -15.76 0.21
C GLU A 199 12.46 -15.70 0.83
N THR A 200 11.99 -14.51 1.21
CA THR A 200 10.62 -14.32 1.73
C THR A 200 9.57 -14.74 0.71
N VAL A 201 9.72 -14.32 -0.55
CA VAL A 201 8.78 -14.69 -1.62
C VAL A 201 8.81 -16.20 -1.87
N ARG A 202 10.01 -16.83 -1.85
CA ARG A 202 10.15 -18.29 -1.98
C ARG A 202 9.46 -19.01 -0.83
N ARG A 203 9.66 -18.61 0.42
CA ARG A 203 9.02 -19.22 1.60
C ARG A 203 7.50 -19.09 1.54
N LEU A 204 6.96 -17.91 1.15
CA LEU A 204 5.51 -17.74 0.95
C LEU A 204 4.95 -18.67 -0.11
N ALA A 205 5.68 -18.89 -1.22
CA ALA A 205 5.27 -19.78 -2.30
C ALA A 205 5.35 -21.26 -1.90
N ALA A 206 6.38 -21.64 -1.12
CA ALA A 206 6.68 -23.04 -0.77
C ALA A 206 5.96 -23.55 0.47
N MET A 207 5.53 -22.68 1.40
CA MET A 207 4.98 -23.07 2.69
C MET A 207 3.79 -24.00 2.57
N GLU A 208 3.74 -25.03 3.44
CA GLU A 208 2.58 -25.89 3.58
C GLU A 208 1.54 -25.25 4.49
N THR A 209 0.26 -25.31 4.10
CA THR A 209 -0.85 -24.74 4.86
C THR A 209 -1.88 -25.80 5.23
N ALA A 210 -2.41 -25.74 6.45
CA ALA A 210 -3.45 -26.66 6.89
C ALA A 210 -4.82 -26.35 6.24
N ALA A 211 -5.09 -25.10 5.88
CA ALA A 211 -6.28 -24.73 5.14
C ALA A 211 -6.05 -24.94 3.63
N PRO A 212 -6.84 -25.81 2.96
CA PRO A 212 -6.69 -26.03 1.52
C PRO A 212 -7.06 -24.82 0.68
N ASP A 213 -7.81 -23.90 1.25
CA ASP A 213 -8.30 -22.64 0.65
C ASP A 213 -7.52 -21.41 1.13
N PHE A 214 -6.32 -21.61 1.68
CA PHE A 214 -5.45 -20.50 2.08
C PHE A 214 -5.09 -19.65 0.87
N THR A 215 -5.25 -18.32 0.99
CA THR A 215 -5.07 -17.38 -0.11
C THR A 215 -4.05 -16.30 0.23
N ILE A 216 -3.08 -16.10 -0.66
CA ILE A 216 -2.14 -14.98 -0.61
C ILE A 216 -2.76 -13.82 -1.40
N MET A 217 -3.24 -12.80 -0.68
CA MET A 217 -3.74 -11.55 -1.27
C MET A 217 -2.55 -10.63 -1.56
N TRP A 218 -2.06 -10.67 -2.81
CA TRP A 218 -0.83 -10.02 -3.26
C TRP A 218 -1.12 -8.65 -3.86
N ASP A 219 -1.24 -7.63 -3.00
CA ASP A 219 -1.51 -6.24 -3.43
C ASP A 219 -0.24 -5.56 -3.92
N ASN A 220 0.05 -5.66 -5.21
CA ASN A 220 1.21 -5.04 -5.85
C ASN A 220 0.92 -3.61 -6.30
N ALA A 221 0.37 -2.79 -5.40
CA ALA A 221 -0.06 -1.42 -5.68
C ALA A 221 1.08 -0.50 -6.11
N TYR A 222 2.32 -0.83 -5.76
CA TYR A 222 3.49 0.02 -5.98
C TYR A 222 4.56 -0.63 -6.86
N GLY A 223 4.28 -1.73 -7.54
CA GLY A 223 5.25 -2.51 -8.32
C GLY A 223 6.10 -1.73 -9.31
N ILE A 224 5.57 -0.63 -9.85
CA ILE A 224 6.23 0.25 -10.82
C ILE A 224 6.50 1.67 -10.30
N HIS A 225 6.34 1.91 -8.98
CA HIS A 225 6.48 3.24 -8.37
C HIS A 225 7.89 3.46 -7.80
N HIS A 226 8.89 3.36 -8.65
CA HIS A 226 10.30 3.58 -8.29
C HIS A 226 10.57 5.07 -8.07
N LEU A 227 11.26 5.43 -6.99
CA LEU A 227 11.85 6.78 -6.83
C LEU A 227 13.16 6.92 -7.62
N TYR A 228 13.83 5.79 -7.86
CA TYR A 228 15.08 5.69 -8.60
C TYR A 228 14.91 4.71 -9.78
N PRO A 229 14.36 5.16 -10.93
CA PRO A 229 14.07 4.29 -12.07
C PRO A 229 15.30 3.54 -12.63
N ASP A 230 16.49 4.12 -12.48
CA ASP A 230 17.75 3.52 -12.94
C ASP A 230 18.27 2.40 -12.03
N ALA A 231 17.72 2.28 -10.82
CA ALA A 231 18.10 1.27 -9.84
C ALA A 231 16.87 0.87 -9.00
N PRO A 232 15.84 0.29 -9.64
CA PRO A 232 14.63 -0.14 -8.95
C PRO A 232 14.92 -1.32 -8.02
N ASP A 233 14.11 -1.48 -6.98
CA ASP A 233 14.12 -2.76 -6.27
C ASP A 233 13.57 -3.84 -7.19
N GLU A 234 14.10 -5.04 -7.06
CA GLU A 234 13.57 -6.22 -7.73
C GLU A 234 12.67 -7.01 -6.77
N LEU A 235 11.69 -7.71 -7.33
CA LEU A 235 10.76 -8.57 -6.60
C LEU A 235 10.65 -9.90 -7.33
N ALA A 236 10.90 -11.00 -6.64
CA ALA A 236 10.78 -12.34 -7.21
C ALA A 236 9.35 -12.61 -7.71
N ASP A 237 9.23 -13.41 -8.76
CA ASP A 237 7.94 -13.80 -9.35
C ASP A 237 7.25 -14.85 -8.47
N ILE A 238 6.28 -14.41 -7.67
CA ILE A 238 5.49 -15.28 -6.79
C ILE A 238 4.71 -16.35 -7.57
N PHE A 239 4.24 -16.05 -8.79
CA PHE A 239 3.48 -17.03 -9.58
C PHE A 239 4.37 -18.14 -10.14
N ALA A 240 5.58 -17.79 -10.60
CA ALA A 240 6.55 -18.77 -11.04
C ALA A 240 6.96 -19.70 -9.89
N LEU A 241 7.28 -19.13 -8.74
CA LEU A 241 7.65 -19.88 -7.53
C LEU A 241 6.47 -20.74 -7.02
N ALA A 242 5.28 -20.18 -6.92
CA ALA A 242 4.10 -20.95 -6.46
C ALA A 242 3.80 -22.13 -7.39
N ARG A 243 4.00 -21.97 -8.71
CA ARG A 243 3.86 -23.08 -9.67
C ARG A 243 4.94 -24.15 -9.48
N GLU A 244 6.19 -23.74 -9.21
CA GLU A 244 7.30 -24.67 -8.92
C GLU A 244 6.98 -25.59 -7.74
N TYR A 245 6.32 -25.06 -6.70
CA TYR A 245 5.92 -25.81 -5.52
C TYR A 245 4.51 -26.44 -5.61
N GLY A 246 3.80 -26.28 -6.73
CA GLY A 246 2.45 -26.83 -6.91
C GLY A 246 1.35 -26.07 -6.16
N HIS A 247 1.59 -24.80 -5.81
CA HIS A 247 0.70 -23.95 -5.02
C HIS A 247 0.17 -22.75 -5.82
N GLU A 248 0.11 -22.83 -7.13
CA GLU A 248 -0.25 -21.72 -8.03
C GLU A 248 -1.66 -21.14 -7.76
N ASP A 249 -2.56 -21.94 -7.22
CA ASP A 249 -3.92 -21.53 -6.91
C ASP A 249 -4.04 -20.69 -5.62
N ARG A 250 -2.96 -20.58 -4.85
CA ARG A 250 -2.97 -19.79 -3.61
C ARG A 250 -2.80 -18.29 -3.83
N VAL A 251 -2.29 -17.87 -4.99
CA VAL A 251 -1.92 -16.48 -5.24
C VAL A 251 -3.01 -15.78 -6.03
N ILE A 252 -3.52 -14.67 -5.46
CA ILE A 252 -4.36 -13.71 -6.18
C ILE A 252 -3.69 -12.35 -6.06
N ALA A 253 -3.20 -11.83 -7.18
CA ALA A 253 -2.50 -10.56 -7.21
C ALA A 253 -3.39 -9.44 -7.72
N PHE A 254 -3.14 -8.22 -7.24
CA PHE A 254 -3.88 -7.01 -7.57
C PHE A 254 -2.95 -5.88 -7.95
N ALA A 255 -3.37 -5.08 -8.92
CA ALA A 255 -2.73 -3.84 -9.31
C ALA A 255 -3.76 -2.83 -9.80
N SER A 256 -3.39 -1.56 -9.87
CA SER A 256 -4.23 -0.53 -10.49
C SER A 256 -3.41 0.63 -11.01
N THR A 257 -4.00 1.40 -11.91
CA THR A 257 -3.42 2.66 -12.40
C THR A 257 -3.78 3.87 -11.52
N SER A 258 -4.33 3.65 -10.33
CA SER A 258 -4.80 4.73 -9.44
C SER A 258 -3.74 5.77 -9.08
N LYS A 259 -2.46 5.39 -9.08
CA LYS A 259 -1.34 6.30 -8.82
C LYS A 259 -0.42 6.46 -10.05
N VAL A 260 -0.85 5.92 -11.19
CA VAL A 260 -0.20 6.02 -12.51
C VAL A 260 -0.87 7.10 -13.34
N THR A 261 -2.22 7.08 -13.37
CA THR A 261 -3.07 8.04 -14.08
C THR A 261 -3.94 8.80 -13.06
N TYR A 262 -5.23 8.48 -13.02
CA TYR A 262 -6.19 9.13 -12.13
C TYR A 262 -6.78 8.16 -11.11
N PRO A 263 -6.69 8.43 -9.79
CA PRO A 263 -7.35 7.61 -8.77
C PRO A 263 -8.86 7.48 -8.98
N GLY A 264 -9.50 8.55 -9.48
CA GLY A 264 -10.95 8.60 -9.70
C GLY A 264 -11.40 7.94 -11.00
N ALA A 265 -10.50 7.65 -11.93
CA ALA A 265 -10.79 7.12 -13.26
C ALA A 265 -9.72 6.17 -13.78
N GLY A 266 -9.06 5.44 -12.90
CA GLY A 266 -8.07 4.41 -13.25
C GLY A 266 -8.71 3.14 -13.78
N ILE A 267 -7.87 2.14 -14.05
CA ILE A 267 -8.26 0.73 -14.25
C ILE A 267 -7.54 -0.13 -13.22
N ALA A 268 -8.20 -1.18 -12.78
CA ALA A 268 -7.64 -2.14 -11.84
C ALA A 268 -7.60 -3.53 -12.45
N ALA A 269 -6.65 -4.34 -12.01
CA ALA A 269 -6.49 -5.70 -12.47
C ALA A 269 -6.34 -6.68 -11.31
N LEU A 270 -6.84 -7.88 -11.53
CA LEU A 270 -6.61 -9.07 -10.75
C LEU A 270 -5.90 -10.08 -11.62
N ALA A 271 -4.85 -10.73 -11.10
CA ALA A 271 -4.18 -11.85 -11.75
C ALA A 271 -4.22 -13.08 -10.84
N ALA A 272 -4.46 -14.26 -11.44
CA ALA A 272 -4.53 -15.52 -10.72
C ALA A 272 -4.28 -16.70 -11.67
N SER A 273 -4.21 -17.92 -11.14
CA SER A 273 -4.20 -19.13 -11.94
C SER A 273 -5.46 -19.23 -12.81
N LYS A 274 -5.40 -19.98 -13.90
CA LYS A 274 -6.57 -20.19 -14.76
C LYS A 274 -7.75 -20.81 -13.95
N ALA A 275 -7.47 -21.75 -13.08
CA ALA A 275 -8.51 -22.38 -12.25
C ALA A 275 -9.22 -21.35 -11.35
N ASN A 276 -8.45 -20.44 -10.72
CA ASN A 276 -9.04 -19.33 -9.96
C ASN A 276 -9.85 -18.38 -10.85
N LEU A 277 -9.35 -18.05 -12.04
CA LEU A 277 -10.10 -17.16 -12.97
C LEU A 277 -11.43 -17.79 -13.39
N ASP A 278 -11.46 -19.11 -13.68
CA ASP A 278 -12.68 -19.83 -14.04
C ASP A 278 -13.66 -19.84 -12.85
N HIS A 279 -13.15 -20.08 -11.62
CA HIS A 279 -13.97 -20.00 -10.40
C HIS A 279 -14.53 -18.61 -10.15
N ILE A 280 -13.71 -17.56 -10.31
CA ILE A 280 -14.14 -16.17 -10.18
C ILE A 280 -15.21 -15.83 -11.22
N ALA A 281 -14.99 -16.23 -12.47
CA ALA A 281 -15.90 -15.95 -13.58
C ALA A 281 -17.29 -16.58 -13.35
N ALA A 282 -17.35 -17.78 -12.82
CA ALA A 282 -18.62 -18.46 -12.55
C ALA A 282 -19.56 -17.62 -11.67
N HIS A 283 -19.02 -16.83 -10.75
CA HIS A 283 -19.79 -15.94 -9.88
C HIS A 283 -19.87 -14.50 -10.44
N MET A 284 -18.81 -14.02 -11.08
CA MET A 284 -18.70 -12.66 -11.60
C MET A 284 -19.72 -12.39 -12.71
N THR A 285 -20.13 -13.40 -13.50
CA THR A 285 -21.18 -13.29 -14.53
C THR A 285 -22.52 -12.83 -13.97
N HIS A 286 -22.78 -13.03 -12.67
CA HIS A 286 -24.01 -12.57 -12.01
C HIS A 286 -23.85 -11.17 -11.38
N GLN A 287 -22.61 -10.70 -11.25
CA GLN A 287 -22.27 -9.40 -10.68
C GLN A 287 -22.23 -8.32 -11.77
N THR A 288 -21.65 -8.64 -12.94
CA THR A 288 -21.44 -7.70 -14.05
C THR A 288 -21.41 -8.42 -15.39
N ILE A 289 -21.72 -7.70 -16.46
CA ILE A 289 -21.53 -8.17 -17.83
C ILE A 289 -20.15 -7.76 -18.38
N GLY A 290 -19.54 -6.76 -17.76
CA GLY A 290 -18.22 -6.23 -18.08
C GLY A 290 -18.02 -4.84 -17.48
N ALA A 291 -16.76 -4.46 -17.31
CA ALA A 291 -16.37 -3.15 -16.81
C ALA A 291 -16.33 -2.09 -17.95
N ASP A 292 -15.96 -0.86 -17.60
CA ASP A 292 -15.89 0.29 -18.51
C ASP A 292 -14.76 0.11 -19.55
N LYS A 293 -15.12 -0.36 -20.75
CA LYS A 293 -14.19 -0.60 -21.86
C LYS A 293 -13.69 0.69 -22.51
N ILE A 294 -14.46 1.77 -22.45
CA ILE A 294 -14.02 3.07 -22.97
C ILE A 294 -12.87 3.60 -22.14
N ASN A 295 -12.95 3.46 -20.82
CA ASN A 295 -11.85 3.85 -19.95
C ASN A 295 -10.62 2.93 -20.11
N MET A 296 -10.82 1.63 -20.34
CA MET A 296 -9.73 0.72 -20.70
C MET A 296 -9.03 1.15 -21.99
N LEU A 297 -9.80 1.50 -23.04
CA LEU A 297 -9.28 1.99 -24.32
C LEU A 297 -8.43 3.25 -24.11
N ARG A 298 -8.91 4.22 -23.32
CA ARG A 298 -8.15 5.45 -23.03
C ARG A 298 -6.82 5.16 -22.35
N HIS A 299 -6.79 4.21 -21.43
CA HIS A 299 -5.54 3.78 -20.78
C HIS A 299 -4.58 3.09 -21.74
N VAL A 300 -5.09 2.21 -22.60
CA VAL A 300 -4.29 1.53 -23.61
C VAL A 300 -3.69 2.53 -24.60
N LEU A 301 -4.48 3.49 -25.09
CA LEU A 301 -3.99 4.53 -26.00
C LEU A 301 -2.94 5.42 -25.35
N PHE A 302 -3.07 5.70 -24.06
CA PHE A 302 -2.16 6.59 -23.33
C PHE A 302 -0.88 5.87 -22.88
N LEU A 303 -1.00 4.71 -22.25
CA LEU A 303 0.12 3.97 -21.66
C LEU A 303 0.80 3.02 -22.66
N GLN A 304 0.12 2.61 -23.71
CA GLN A 304 0.57 1.78 -24.82
C GLN A 304 1.13 0.42 -24.40
N ASP A 305 2.33 0.39 -23.83
CA ASP A 305 3.09 -0.80 -23.42
C ASP A 305 3.98 -0.51 -22.20
N LEU A 306 4.67 -1.52 -21.68
CA LEU A 306 5.52 -1.39 -20.50
C LEU A 306 6.66 -0.36 -20.65
N PRO A 307 7.36 -0.21 -21.79
CA PRO A 307 8.33 0.86 -22.00
C PRO A 307 7.72 2.26 -21.80
N HIS A 308 6.57 2.55 -22.39
CA HIS A 308 5.88 3.83 -22.22
C HIS A 308 5.37 4.05 -20.79
N VAL A 309 4.87 2.99 -20.13
CA VAL A 309 4.54 3.02 -18.69
C VAL A 309 5.77 3.40 -17.86
N LYS A 310 6.93 2.80 -18.10
CA LYS A 310 8.17 3.12 -17.40
C LYS A 310 8.60 4.57 -17.61
N GLU A 311 8.48 5.08 -18.84
CA GLU A 311 8.77 6.48 -19.17
C GLU A 311 7.82 7.44 -18.46
N HIS A 312 6.54 7.12 -18.41
CA HIS A 312 5.54 7.88 -17.66
C HIS A 312 5.84 7.87 -16.17
N MET A 313 6.15 6.71 -15.60
CA MET A 313 6.49 6.57 -14.18
C MET A 313 7.82 7.26 -13.80
N ALA A 314 8.77 7.40 -14.73
CA ALA A 314 9.97 8.20 -14.50
C ALA A 314 9.65 9.69 -14.28
N LYS A 315 8.60 10.22 -14.92
CA LYS A 315 8.11 11.58 -14.67
C LYS A 315 7.51 11.71 -13.27
N HIS A 316 6.72 10.72 -12.82
CA HIS A 316 6.24 10.65 -11.43
C HIS A 316 7.40 10.59 -10.44
N ALA A 317 8.42 9.79 -10.69
CA ALA A 317 9.60 9.68 -9.85
C ALA A 317 10.33 11.04 -9.70
N ALA A 318 10.44 11.81 -10.79
CA ALA A 318 11.06 13.13 -10.78
C ALA A 318 10.32 14.13 -9.87
N LEU A 319 9.00 14.01 -9.73
CA LEU A 319 8.18 14.84 -8.82
C LEU A 319 8.22 14.33 -7.38
N LEU A 320 8.23 13.00 -7.18
CA LEU A 320 8.14 12.41 -5.84
C LEU A 320 9.49 12.35 -5.11
N ARG A 321 10.57 11.99 -5.80
CA ARG A 321 11.88 11.79 -5.19
C ARG A 321 12.34 12.99 -4.34
N PRO A 322 12.27 14.25 -4.80
CA PRO A 322 12.69 15.39 -3.98
C PRO A 322 11.91 15.52 -2.67
N LYS A 323 10.65 15.13 -2.65
CA LYS A 323 9.80 15.15 -1.45
C LYS A 323 10.25 14.09 -0.43
N PHE A 324 10.59 12.89 -0.90
CA PHE A 324 11.13 11.83 -0.03
C PHE A 324 12.51 12.20 0.51
N GLU A 325 13.39 12.70 -0.34
CA GLU A 325 14.74 13.14 0.06
C GLU A 325 14.68 14.29 1.09
N LEU A 326 13.71 15.21 0.95
CA LEU A 326 13.46 16.26 1.95
C LEU A 326 13.11 15.67 3.32
N VAL A 327 12.15 14.76 3.38
CA VAL A 327 11.72 14.13 4.64
C VAL A 327 12.86 13.37 5.30
N LEU A 328 13.58 12.56 4.54
CA LEU A 328 14.71 11.77 5.04
C LEU A 328 15.85 12.65 5.55
N ARG A 329 16.17 13.73 4.83
CA ARG A 329 17.16 14.72 5.27
C ARG A 329 16.75 15.37 6.59
N MET A 330 15.49 15.78 6.73
CA MET A 330 15.01 16.41 7.95
C MET A 330 15.02 15.46 9.15
N PHE A 331 14.71 14.18 8.94
CA PHE A 331 14.86 13.17 9.97
C PHE A 331 16.31 13.02 10.40
N GLU A 332 17.24 12.96 9.45
CA GLU A 332 18.66 12.85 9.71
C GLU A 332 19.18 14.04 10.53
N GLU A 333 18.82 15.26 10.13
CA GLU A 333 19.26 16.50 10.76
C GLU A 333 18.66 16.74 12.14
N GLN A 334 17.39 16.33 12.37
CA GLN A 334 16.66 16.73 13.57
C GLN A 334 16.41 15.60 14.58
N LEU A 335 16.38 14.34 14.14
CA LEU A 335 16.00 13.21 14.99
C LEU A 335 17.12 12.20 15.25
N ARG A 336 18.15 12.12 14.37
CA ARG A 336 19.22 11.13 14.51
C ARG A 336 20.08 11.38 15.75
N GLU A 337 20.68 12.57 15.87
CA GLU A 337 21.52 12.88 17.04
C GLU A 337 20.77 12.82 18.36
N PRO A 338 19.54 13.34 18.50
CA PRO A 338 18.73 13.14 19.69
C PRO A 338 18.44 11.68 20.04
N GLY A 339 18.54 10.77 19.09
CA GLY A 339 18.28 9.35 19.27
C GLY A 339 16.80 9.04 19.59
N VAL A 340 15.88 9.86 19.06
CA VAL A 340 14.44 9.82 19.44
C VAL A 340 13.54 9.20 18.40
N ALA A 341 14.08 8.76 17.26
CA ALA A 341 13.29 8.07 16.24
C ALA A 341 14.16 7.17 15.35
N GLN A 342 13.51 6.20 14.72
CA GLN A 342 14.03 5.41 13.61
C GLN A 342 13.06 5.55 12.45
N TRP A 343 13.52 5.35 11.21
CA TRP A 343 12.68 5.47 10.02
C TRP A 343 13.14 4.57 8.91
N THR A 344 12.20 4.23 8.03
CA THR A 344 12.49 3.50 6.81
C THR A 344 13.03 4.44 5.73
N ASN A 345 13.88 3.90 4.85
CA ASN A 345 14.46 4.63 3.71
C ASN A 345 13.99 3.97 2.40
N PRO A 346 12.75 4.22 1.96
CA PRO A 346 12.18 3.54 0.81
C PRO A 346 12.80 4.01 -0.51
N ARG A 347 12.92 3.09 -1.47
CA ARG A 347 13.38 3.36 -2.83
C ARG A 347 12.22 3.53 -3.81
N GLY A 348 10.98 3.49 -3.30
CA GLY A 348 9.76 3.63 -4.08
C GLY A 348 8.52 3.73 -3.20
N GLY A 349 7.35 3.73 -3.83
CA GLY A 349 6.07 3.84 -3.15
C GLY A 349 5.69 5.26 -2.74
N TYR A 350 4.86 5.38 -1.71
CA TYR A 350 4.19 6.62 -1.33
C TYR A 350 4.36 6.99 0.14
N PHE A 351 5.10 6.18 0.92
CA PHE A 351 5.13 6.31 2.38
C PHE A 351 6.52 6.08 2.97
N ILE A 352 6.72 6.69 4.15
CA ILE A 352 7.83 6.43 5.06
C ILE A 352 7.22 6.08 6.41
N THR A 353 7.73 5.07 7.10
CA THR A 353 7.40 4.81 8.50
C THR A 353 8.42 5.48 9.40
N CYS A 354 7.95 6.27 10.35
CA CYS A 354 8.74 6.79 11.45
C CYS A 354 8.34 6.09 12.74
N GLN A 355 9.28 5.45 13.40
CA GLN A 355 9.11 4.85 14.72
C GLN A 355 9.63 5.82 15.78
N VAL A 356 8.72 6.34 16.58
CA VAL A 356 9.01 7.18 17.73
C VAL A 356 9.17 6.33 19.00
N PRO A 357 9.64 6.88 20.14
CA PRO A 357 9.72 6.10 21.37
C PRO A 357 8.36 5.49 21.75
N GLU A 358 8.40 4.28 22.27
CA GLU A 358 7.20 3.55 22.71
C GLU A 358 6.28 4.42 23.55
N GLY A 359 4.97 4.41 23.30
CA GLY A 359 3.97 5.22 23.99
C GLY A 359 3.91 6.69 23.54
N CYS A 360 4.60 7.08 22.47
CA CYS A 360 4.65 8.48 22.03
C CYS A 360 3.87 8.77 20.74
N ALA A 361 3.48 7.75 19.93
CA ALA A 361 2.90 8.02 18.61
C ALA A 361 1.59 8.82 18.68
N LYS A 362 0.67 8.46 19.57
CA LYS A 362 -0.59 9.21 19.78
C LYS A 362 -0.33 10.66 20.21
N LYS A 363 0.63 10.85 21.13
CA LYS A 363 1.00 12.18 21.60
C LYS A 363 1.58 13.03 20.46
N VAL A 364 2.47 12.48 19.65
CA VAL A 364 3.05 13.17 18.50
C VAL A 364 1.95 13.57 17.49
N VAL A 365 1.06 12.63 17.13
CA VAL A 365 -0.04 12.91 16.21
C VAL A 365 -0.97 13.99 16.76
N GLN A 366 -1.27 13.97 18.06
CA GLN A 366 -2.07 14.99 18.73
C GLN A 366 -1.39 16.36 18.67
N LEU A 367 -0.11 16.45 19.05
CA LEU A 367 0.66 17.71 19.01
C LEU A 367 0.72 18.27 17.59
N CYS A 368 0.95 17.42 16.58
CA CYS A 368 0.93 17.83 15.18
C CYS A 368 -0.44 18.43 14.78
N ALA A 369 -1.53 17.77 15.15
CA ALA A 369 -2.88 18.25 14.86
C ALA A 369 -3.19 19.60 15.53
N GLU A 370 -2.81 19.76 16.79
CA GLU A 370 -2.93 21.02 17.55
C GLU A 370 -2.09 22.16 16.96
N ALA A 371 -0.98 21.83 16.28
CA ALA A 371 -0.13 22.78 15.55
C ALA A 371 -0.56 22.96 14.09
N GLY A 372 -1.69 22.37 13.67
CA GLY A 372 -2.23 22.52 12.32
C GLY A 372 -1.64 21.59 11.26
N VAL A 373 -1.01 20.48 11.66
CA VAL A 373 -0.49 19.45 10.76
C VAL A 373 -1.28 18.15 10.95
N ILE A 374 -2.03 17.76 9.91
CA ILE A 374 -2.86 16.55 9.94
C ILE A 374 -2.04 15.35 9.44
N LEU A 375 -1.95 14.33 10.28
CA LEU A 375 -1.35 13.03 10.00
C LEU A 375 -2.43 11.93 9.96
N THR A 376 -2.04 10.73 9.53
CA THR A 376 -2.86 9.53 9.77
C THR A 376 -2.90 9.23 11.26
N ASP A 377 -4.07 8.82 11.76
CA ASP A 377 -4.24 8.48 13.19
C ASP A 377 -3.20 7.43 13.62
N ALA A 378 -2.63 7.63 14.81
CA ALA A 378 -1.76 6.64 15.43
C ALA A 378 -2.54 5.32 15.63
N GLY A 379 -1.87 4.20 15.34
CA GLY A 379 -2.49 2.88 15.39
C GLY A 379 -3.23 2.46 14.11
N ALA A 380 -3.54 3.36 13.17
CA ALA A 380 -4.22 3.01 11.91
C ALA A 380 -3.48 1.94 11.09
N THR A 381 -2.17 1.81 11.26
CA THR A 381 -1.32 0.82 10.59
C THR A 381 -1.35 -0.57 11.23
N HIS A 382 -2.26 -0.79 12.18
CA HIS A 382 -2.42 -2.04 12.93
C HIS A 382 -3.89 -2.48 12.96
N PRO A 383 -4.16 -3.80 13.03
CA PRO A 383 -5.52 -4.33 13.23
C PRO A 383 -6.21 -3.68 14.43
N TYR A 384 -7.52 -3.48 14.29
CA TYR A 384 -8.36 -2.85 15.32
C TYR A 384 -7.90 -1.43 15.74
N LYS A 385 -7.02 -0.80 14.93
CA LYS A 385 -6.37 0.51 15.20
C LYS A 385 -5.58 0.51 16.52
N LYS A 386 -4.98 -0.61 16.87
CA LYS A 386 -4.23 -0.79 18.11
C LYS A 386 -2.78 -1.16 17.78
N ASP A 387 -1.89 -0.18 17.87
CA ASP A 387 -0.44 -0.41 17.96
C ASP A 387 -0.10 -0.68 19.42
N PRO A 388 0.33 -1.90 19.79
CA PRO A 388 0.67 -2.21 21.18
C PRO A 388 1.82 -1.38 21.73
N GLN A 389 2.75 -0.96 20.88
CA GLN A 389 3.90 -0.14 21.27
C GLN A 389 3.60 1.36 21.21
N ASP A 390 2.51 1.76 20.54
CA ASP A 390 2.19 3.18 20.30
C ASP A 390 3.41 3.96 19.78
N SER A 391 4.05 3.44 18.73
CA SER A 391 5.34 3.92 18.22
C SER A 391 5.35 4.20 16.70
N ALA A 392 4.48 3.57 15.93
CA ALA A 392 4.51 3.66 14.47
C ALA A 392 3.69 4.83 13.94
N ILE A 393 4.33 5.71 13.16
CA ILE A 393 3.68 6.84 12.48
C ILE A 393 3.97 6.74 10.98
N ARG A 394 2.89 6.79 10.17
CA ARG A 394 2.98 6.83 8.71
C ARG A 394 3.10 8.26 8.21
N ILE A 395 4.14 8.54 7.44
CA ILE A 395 4.36 9.81 6.75
C ILE A 395 4.05 9.62 5.26
N ALA A 396 3.24 10.53 4.70
CA ALA A 396 2.86 10.54 3.29
C ALA A 396 3.39 11.80 2.58
N PRO A 397 4.61 11.78 2.02
CA PRO A 397 5.23 12.95 1.40
C PRO A 397 4.57 13.39 0.09
N SER A 398 3.81 12.50 -0.56
CA SER A 398 3.44 12.62 -1.97
C SER A 398 2.50 13.81 -2.28
N TYR A 399 1.57 14.12 -1.38
CA TYR A 399 0.48 15.06 -1.67
C TYR A 399 0.84 16.54 -1.48
N PRO A 400 1.45 16.99 -0.37
CA PRO A 400 1.71 18.42 -0.18
C PRO A 400 2.76 18.94 -1.17
N PRO A 401 2.66 20.22 -1.61
CA PRO A 401 3.76 20.90 -2.28
C PRO A 401 5.01 20.91 -1.41
N ILE A 402 6.20 20.95 -2.03
CA ILE A 402 7.47 20.76 -1.30
C ILE A 402 7.68 21.80 -0.18
N GLY A 403 7.25 23.05 -0.37
CA GLY A 403 7.34 24.07 0.68
C GLY A 403 6.41 23.82 1.87
N GLU A 404 5.19 23.32 1.62
CA GLU A 404 4.26 22.92 2.67
C GLU A 404 4.76 21.67 3.39
N LEU A 405 5.34 20.71 2.64
CA LEU A 405 5.95 19.52 3.22
C LEU A 405 7.10 19.88 4.16
N GLU A 406 7.98 20.80 3.78
CA GLU A 406 9.08 21.25 4.62
C GLU A 406 8.58 21.84 5.94
N GLU A 407 7.58 22.72 5.89
CA GLU A 407 6.98 23.30 7.10
C GLU A 407 6.30 22.23 7.98
N ALA A 408 5.55 21.31 7.36
CA ALA A 408 4.92 20.22 8.10
C ALA A 408 5.95 19.31 8.77
N MET A 409 7.08 19.05 8.12
CA MET A 409 8.15 18.22 8.68
C MET A 409 8.91 18.93 9.83
N LYS A 410 9.08 20.26 9.79
CA LYS A 410 9.60 21.02 10.94
C LYS A 410 8.73 20.83 12.16
N VAL A 411 7.41 20.97 11.99
CA VAL A 411 6.43 20.74 13.07
C VAL A 411 6.49 19.29 13.56
N PHE A 412 6.51 18.32 12.65
CA PHE A 412 6.57 16.90 13.00
C PHE A 412 7.81 16.58 13.84
N CYS A 413 8.99 16.98 13.39
CA CYS A 413 10.24 16.71 14.10
C CYS A 413 10.26 17.37 15.49
N LEU A 414 9.77 18.59 15.61
CA LEU A 414 9.60 19.27 16.89
C LEU A 414 8.68 18.49 17.83
N CYS A 415 7.53 18.03 17.34
CA CYS A 415 6.56 17.26 18.14
C CYS A 415 7.16 15.91 18.59
N VAL A 416 7.94 15.23 17.75
CA VAL A 416 8.66 14.01 18.13
C VAL A 416 9.66 14.29 19.25
N ARG A 417 10.48 15.32 19.12
CA ARG A 417 11.45 15.73 20.14
C ARG A 417 10.77 16.09 21.45
N LEU A 418 9.70 16.88 21.40
CA LEU A 418 8.95 17.28 22.58
C LEU A 418 8.32 16.08 23.31
N ALA A 419 7.64 15.20 22.57
CA ALA A 419 7.04 13.99 23.15
C ALA A 419 8.08 13.07 23.78
N ALA A 420 9.25 12.91 23.12
CA ALA A 420 10.35 12.11 23.66
C ALA A 420 10.91 12.69 24.98
N VAL A 421 11.13 13.99 25.04
CA VAL A 421 11.62 14.67 26.27
C VAL A 421 10.59 14.57 27.41
N GLU A 422 9.31 14.81 27.11
CA GLU A 422 8.23 14.69 28.10
C GLU A 422 8.17 13.27 28.66
N LYS A 423 8.27 12.25 27.81
CA LYS A 423 8.32 10.85 28.23
C LYS A 423 9.50 10.55 29.16
N LEU A 424 10.71 11.02 28.82
CA LEU A 424 11.90 10.82 29.65
C LEU A 424 11.80 11.51 31.02
N LEU A 425 11.04 12.58 31.11
CA LEU A 425 10.75 13.29 32.35
C LEU A 425 9.57 12.68 33.15
N GLY A 426 8.85 11.70 32.58
CA GLY A 426 7.69 11.09 33.20
C GLY A 426 6.44 11.97 33.21
N CYS A 427 6.29 12.85 32.19
CA CYS A 427 5.20 13.82 32.08
C CYS A 427 4.13 13.35 31.07
#